data_01d73b90d5f7b832ea49be69e27f18f6
#
_entry.id   01d73b90d5f7b832ea49be69e27f18f6
#
_cell.length_a   1.000
_cell.length_b   1.000
_cell.length_c   1.000
_cell.angle_alpha   90.00
_cell.angle_beta   90.00
_cell.angle_gamma   90.00
#
_symmetry.space_group_name_H-M   'P 1'
#
loop_
_entity.id
_entity.type
_entity.pdbx_description
1 polymer ?
#
loop_
_entity_poly.entity_id
_entity_poly.type
_entity_poly.pdbx_seq_one_letter_code
_entity_poly.pdbx_strand_id
1 'polypeptide(L)'
;MSQEFEIKFIKIDRNQVREKCKSMGLVCTTDEFLMIRKTFHPITTEKNEWFRIRQESDKITMTYKCIHNDSIDGVEEHEIIVDDFNAAAQILEKTGLKNTSTQENYREIWKNDAIEICIDTWPGLLPYIEIEGKNQEIVKKYVEKM
;
A
#
# COMPACT_ATOMS: atom_id res chain seq x y z
N MET A 1 -10.26 -15.16 1.67
CA MET A 1 -8.85 -14.75 1.62
C MET A 1 -8.60 -13.89 0.40
N SER A 2 -8.03 -12.72 0.57
CA SER A 2 -7.68 -11.82 -0.52
C SER A 2 -6.20 -11.96 -0.86
N GLN A 3 -5.87 -11.89 -2.14
CA GLN A 3 -4.52 -11.85 -2.64
C GLN A 3 -4.24 -10.49 -3.28
N GLU A 4 -3.04 -9.99 -3.06
CA GLU A 4 -2.58 -8.72 -3.61
C GLU A 4 -1.64 -9.00 -4.78
N PHE A 5 -1.88 -8.33 -5.92
CA PHE A 5 -1.04 -8.42 -7.11
C PHE A 5 -0.41 -7.06 -7.33
N GLU A 6 0.82 -6.88 -6.85
CA GLU A 6 1.51 -5.61 -6.97
C GLU A 6 2.98 -5.76 -7.31
N ILE A 7 3.55 -4.70 -7.88
CA ILE A 7 4.99 -4.57 -8.12
C ILE A 7 5.43 -3.16 -7.78
N LYS A 8 6.67 -3.00 -7.31
CA LYS A 8 7.24 -1.73 -6.88
C LYS A 8 8.42 -1.35 -7.78
N PHE A 9 8.47 -0.06 -8.17
CA PHE A 9 9.63 0.55 -8.82
C PHE A 9 10.21 1.64 -7.93
N ILE A 10 11.51 1.58 -7.67
CA ILE A 10 12.22 2.56 -6.87
C ILE A 10 13.00 3.54 -7.75
N LYS A 11 13.41 4.68 -7.16
CA LYS A 11 14.22 5.71 -7.84
C LYS A 11 13.57 6.21 -9.14
N ILE A 12 12.30 6.60 -9.03
CA ILE A 12 11.53 7.12 -10.16
C ILE A 12 11.54 8.65 -10.16
N ASP A 13 11.23 9.24 -11.32
CA ASP A 13 10.90 10.65 -11.44
C ASP A 13 9.38 10.80 -11.42
N ARG A 14 8.85 11.56 -10.46
CA ARG A 14 7.39 11.71 -10.28
C ARG A 14 6.72 12.31 -11.51
N ASN A 15 7.32 13.30 -12.14
CA ASN A 15 6.73 13.95 -13.31
C ASN A 15 6.68 13.02 -14.52
N GLN A 16 7.72 12.23 -14.74
CA GLN A 16 7.72 11.21 -15.79
C GLN A 16 6.64 10.15 -15.56
N VAL A 17 6.46 9.71 -14.31
CA VAL A 17 5.42 8.75 -13.97
C VAL A 17 4.04 9.35 -14.22
N ARG A 18 3.81 10.60 -13.83
CA ARG A 18 2.53 11.29 -14.08
C ARG A 18 2.20 11.35 -15.56
N GLU A 19 3.18 11.69 -16.39
CA GLU A 19 2.99 11.75 -17.84
C GLU A 19 2.68 10.35 -18.43
N LYS A 20 3.36 9.31 -17.96
CA LYS A 20 3.07 7.94 -18.38
C LYS A 20 1.68 7.50 -17.93
N CYS A 21 1.26 7.84 -16.72
CA CYS A 21 -0.10 7.56 -16.25
C CYS A 21 -1.14 8.19 -17.18
N LYS A 22 -0.95 9.45 -17.54
CA LYS A 22 -1.86 10.15 -18.47
C LYS A 22 -1.90 9.44 -19.82
N SER A 23 -0.75 9.04 -20.35
CA SER A 23 -0.66 8.38 -21.66
C SER A 23 -1.31 7.00 -21.67
N MET A 24 -1.40 6.34 -20.52
CA MET A 24 -2.05 5.03 -20.37
C MET A 24 -3.53 5.13 -19.98
N GLY A 25 -4.10 6.35 -19.95
CA GLY A 25 -5.50 6.56 -19.62
C GLY A 25 -5.85 6.51 -18.14
N LEU A 26 -4.85 6.62 -17.26
CA LEU A 26 -5.12 6.74 -15.83
C LEU A 26 -5.48 8.18 -15.47
N VAL A 27 -6.29 8.31 -14.42
CA VAL A 27 -6.71 9.60 -13.86
C VAL A 27 -6.20 9.70 -12.42
N CYS A 28 -5.72 10.89 -12.05
CA CYS A 28 -5.37 11.17 -10.66
C CYS A 28 -6.66 11.23 -9.83
N THR A 29 -6.92 10.21 -9.06
CA THR A 29 -8.13 10.11 -8.23
C THR A 29 -7.93 10.75 -6.86
N THR A 30 -6.69 10.87 -6.40
CA THR A 30 -6.37 11.47 -5.12
C THR A 30 -5.05 12.24 -5.26
N ASP A 31 -5.12 13.55 -5.08
CA ASP A 31 -3.93 14.40 -5.03
C ASP A 31 -3.06 14.02 -3.84
N GLU A 32 -1.79 14.39 -3.88
CA GLU A 32 -0.84 14.04 -2.83
C GLU A 32 -1.39 14.40 -1.44
N PHE A 33 -1.42 13.42 -0.55
CA PHE A 33 -1.90 13.57 0.83
C PHE A 33 -0.94 12.90 1.81
N LEU A 34 -0.97 13.37 3.07
CA LEU A 34 -0.21 12.77 4.15
C LEU A 34 -0.92 11.53 4.66
N MET A 35 -0.21 10.41 4.65
CA MET A 35 -0.68 9.13 5.17
C MET A 35 0.03 8.82 6.48
N ILE A 36 -0.73 8.43 7.50
CA ILE A 36 -0.20 8.07 8.83
C ILE A 36 -0.54 6.60 9.06
N ARG A 37 0.44 5.82 9.52
CA ARG A 37 0.23 4.40 9.79
C ARG A 37 0.94 3.95 11.05
N LYS A 38 0.34 3.00 11.74
CA LYS A 38 0.95 2.22 12.82
C LYS A 38 0.99 0.76 12.40
N THR A 39 2.14 0.14 12.59
CA THR A 39 2.36 -1.27 12.25
C THR A 39 2.53 -2.08 13.53
N PHE A 40 1.91 -3.26 13.55
CA PHE A 40 1.90 -4.15 14.70
C PHE A 40 2.37 -5.54 14.26
N HIS A 41 3.17 -6.17 15.11
CA HIS A 41 3.65 -7.54 14.86
C HIS A 41 3.29 -8.45 16.03
N PRO A 42 2.99 -9.73 15.77
CA PRO A 42 2.96 -10.73 16.83
C PRO A 42 4.31 -10.77 17.57
N ILE A 43 4.27 -11.02 18.87
CA ILE A 43 5.48 -11.07 19.69
C ILE A 43 6.41 -12.18 19.21
N THR A 44 5.83 -13.34 18.87
CA THR A 44 6.56 -14.48 18.29
C THR A 44 5.81 -14.98 17.06
N THR A 45 6.50 -15.05 15.93
CA THR A 45 5.94 -15.61 14.70
C THR A 45 7.07 -16.10 13.81
N GLU A 46 6.84 -17.20 13.10
CA GLU A 46 7.73 -17.67 12.04
C GLU A 46 7.29 -17.15 10.69
N LYS A 47 6.10 -16.52 10.61
CA LYS A 47 5.55 -15.96 9.38
C LYS A 47 6.00 -14.52 9.21
N ASN A 48 6.18 -14.10 7.98
CA ASN A 48 6.38 -12.69 7.65
C ASN A 48 5.00 -12.02 7.57
N GLU A 49 4.44 -11.73 8.73
CA GLU A 49 3.09 -11.19 8.85
C GLU A 49 3.06 -9.97 9.77
N TRP A 50 2.14 -9.06 9.48
CA TRP A 50 1.91 -7.88 10.32
C TRP A 50 0.50 -7.34 10.16
N PHE A 51 0.11 -6.47 11.10
CA PHE A 51 -1.14 -5.73 11.08
C PHE A 51 -0.82 -4.24 10.94
N ARG A 52 -1.71 -3.49 10.33
CA ARG A 52 -1.52 -2.06 10.11
C ARG A 52 -2.83 -1.33 10.30
N ILE A 53 -2.77 -0.19 11.02
CA ILE A 53 -3.83 0.82 11.01
C ILE A 53 -3.30 2.00 10.22
N ARG A 54 -4.07 2.48 9.24
CA ARG A 54 -3.63 3.55 8.37
C ARG A 54 -4.71 4.60 8.17
N GLN A 55 -4.36 5.86 8.46
CA GLN A 55 -5.19 7.01 8.11
C GLN A 55 -4.90 7.38 6.66
N GLU A 56 -5.87 7.20 5.79
CA GLU A 56 -5.80 7.61 4.38
C GLU A 56 -6.51 8.97 4.21
N SER A 57 -6.68 9.45 2.97
CA SER A 57 -7.26 10.78 2.74
C SER A 57 -8.71 10.90 3.23
N ASP A 58 -9.47 9.82 3.10
CA ASP A 58 -10.92 9.81 3.34
C ASP A 58 -11.39 8.67 4.24
N LYS A 59 -10.50 7.80 4.68
CA LYS A 59 -10.87 6.61 5.46
C LYS A 59 -9.72 6.16 6.35
N ILE A 60 -10.07 5.31 7.31
CA ILE A 60 -9.10 4.62 8.17
C ILE A 60 -9.24 3.13 7.89
N THR A 61 -8.13 2.47 7.57
CA THR A 61 -8.13 1.04 7.25
C THR A 61 -7.38 0.24 8.30
N MET A 62 -7.85 -0.97 8.56
CA MET A 62 -7.15 -1.98 9.36
C MET A 62 -6.83 -3.14 8.44
N THR A 63 -5.56 -3.50 8.35
CA THR A 63 -5.08 -4.49 7.39
C THR A 63 -4.24 -5.55 8.06
N TYR A 64 -4.44 -6.80 7.67
CA TYR A 64 -3.53 -7.91 7.93
C TYR A 64 -2.79 -8.22 6.64
N LYS A 65 -1.45 -8.33 6.70
CA LYS A 65 -0.62 -8.76 5.56
C LYS A 65 0.28 -9.91 5.95
N CYS A 66 0.46 -10.84 5.01
CA CYS A 66 1.42 -11.92 5.13
C CYS A 66 2.11 -12.13 3.79
N ILE A 67 3.44 -12.08 3.79
CA ILE A 67 4.22 -12.36 2.59
C ILE A 67 4.60 -13.84 2.61
N HIS A 68 4.09 -14.59 1.61
CA HIS A 68 4.38 -16.02 1.47
C HIS A 68 5.61 -16.27 0.58
N ASN A 69 5.85 -15.39 -0.40
CA ASN A 69 7.00 -15.47 -1.31
C ASN A 69 7.19 -14.13 -2.05
N ASP A 70 8.25 -14.01 -2.86
CA ASP A 70 8.61 -12.76 -3.55
C ASP A 70 7.89 -12.57 -4.90
N SER A 71 6.99 -13.46 -5.27
CA SER A 71 6.25 -13.32 -6.54
C SER A 71 5.15 -12.27 -6.43
N ILE A 72 4.58 -11.87 -7.59
CA ILE A 72 3.52 -10.86 -7.65
C ILE A 72 2.29 -11.29 -6.84
N ASP A 73 1.99 -12.59 -6.78
CA ASP A 73 0.85 -13.18 -6.08
C ASP A 73 1.22 -13.69 -4.68
N GLY A 74 2.39 -13.31 -4.16
CA GLY A 74 2.92 -13.83 -2.90
C GLY A 74 2.41 -13.16 -1.63
N VAL A 75 1.55 -12.15 -1.75
CA VAL A 75 1.05 -11.38 -0.60
C VAL A 75 -0.42 -11.69 -0.34
N GLU A 76 -0.69 -12.14 0.88
CA GLU A 76 -2.06 -12.29 1.39
C GLU A 76 -2.44 -11.02 2.12
N GLU A 77 -3.63 -10.48 1.84
CA GLU A 77 -4.11 -9.26 2.47
C GLU A 77 -5.58 -9.38 2.85
N HIS A 78 -5.92 -8.91 4.07
CA HIS A 78 -7.30 -8.73 4.53
C HIS A 78 -7.42 -7.32 5.06
N GLU A 79 -8.38 -6.56 4.55
CA GLU A 79 -8.52 -5.15 4.90
C GLU A 79 -9.97 -4.81 5.18
N ILE A 80 -10.19 -4.04 6.24
CA ILE A 80 -11.51 -3.50 6.61
C ILE A 80 -11.38 -2.00 6.89
N ILE A 81 -12.51 -1.31 6.84
CA ILE A 81 -12.60 0.10 7.24
C ILE A 81 -13.00 0.15 8.71
N VAL A 82 -12.36 1.04 9.46
CA VAL A 82 -12.69 1.33 10.85
C VAL A 82 -12.96 2.82 11.00
N ASP A 83 -13.64 3.21 12.07
CA ASP A 83 -14.07 4.60 12.27
C ASP A 83 -13.26 5.38 13.31
N ASP A 84 -12.27 4.74 13.96
CA ASP A 84 -11.46 5.37 15.00
C ASP A 84 -10.04 4.79 14.97
N PHE A 85 -9.07 5.63 14.60
CA PHE A 85 -7.67 5.22 14.48
C PHE A 85 -7.09 4.78 15.83
N ASN A 86 -7.28 5.57 16.87
CA ASN A 86 -6.69 5.28 18.18
C ASN A 86 -7.33 4.07 18.85
N ALA A 87 -8.65 3.95 18.77
CA ALA A 87 -9.35 2.79 19.33
C ALA A 87 -8.94 1.49 18.61
N ALA A 88 -8.84 1.51 17.30
CA ALA A 88 -8.38 0.36 16.52
C ALA A 88 -6.96 -0.06 16.92
N ALA A 89 -6.05 0.91 17.06
CA ALA A 89 -4.68 0.63 17.50
C ALA A 89 -4.66 0.01 18.90
N GLN A 90 -5.46 0.53 19.84
CA GLN A 90 -5.55 -0.01 21.19
C GLN A 90 -6.12 -1.43 21.21
N ILE A 91 -7.11 -1.70 20.38
CA ILE A 91 -7.68 -3.06 20.28
C ILE A 91 -6.60 -4.05 19.85
N LEU A 92 -5.79 -3.70 18.85
CA LEU A 92 -4.70 -4.58 18.41
C LEU A 92 -3.67 -4.79 19.51
N GLU A 93 -3.30 -3.75 20.24
CA GLU A 93 -2.38 -3.89 21.38
C GLU A 93 -2.93 -4.80 22.47
N LYS A 94 -4.24 -4.71 22.76
CA LYS A 94 -4.89 -5.53 23.78
C LYS A 94 -4.96 -7.01 23.41
N THR A 95 -4.85 -7.36 22.13
CA THR A 95 -4.76 -8.76 21.69
C THR A 95 -3.37 -9.36 21.91
N GLY A 96 -2.38 -8.56 22.30
CA GLY A 96 -1.00 -9.01 22.49
C GLY A 96 -0.06 -8.63 21.36
N LEU A 97 -0.55 -7.91 20.34
CA LEU A 97 0.31 -7.42 19.27
C LEU A 97 1.14 -6.23 19.77
N LYS A 98 2.37 -6.14 19.27
CA LYS A 98 3.28 -5.07 19.61
C LYS A 98 3.30 -4.01 18.51
N ASN A 99 3.11 -2.73 18.89
CA ASN A 99 3.30 -1.61 17.97
C ASN A 99 4.80 -1.47 17.68
N THR A 100 5.22 -1.80 16.46
CA THR A 100 6.63 -1.81 16.06
C THR A 100 7.06 -0.55 15.33
N SER A 101 6.12 0.19 14.74
CA SER A 101 6.45 1.46 14.10
C SER A 101 5.23 2.36 13.97
N THR A 102 5.50 3.67 13.95
CA THR A 102 4.55 4.71 13.55
C THR A 102 5.22 5.51 12.46
N GLN A 103 4.57 5.62 11.30
CA GLN A 103 5.19 6.18 10.11
C GLN A 103 4.25 7.15 9.40
N GLU A 104 4.86 8.10 8.70
CA GLU A 104 4.16 9.07 7.86
C GLU A 104 4.84 9.12 6.49
N ASN A 105 4.03 9.20 5.43
CA ASN A 105 4.53 9.43 4.09
C ASN A 105 3.46 10.13 3.25
N TYR A 106 3.88 10.72 2.12
CA TYR A 106 2.96 11.28 1.16
C TYR A 106 2.65 10.27 0.08
N ARG A 107 1.39 10.27 -0.40
CA ARG A 107 0.92 9.38 -1.47
C ARG A 107 0.03 10.15 -2.44
N GLU A 108 0.19 9.84 -3.73
CA GLU A 108 -0.67 10.31 -4.81
C GLU A 108 -1.18 9.07 -5.55
N ILE A 109 -2.46 9.06 -5.92
CA ILE A 109 -3.10 7.86 -6.49
C ILE A 109 -3.62 8.14 -7.89
N TRP A 110 -3.25 7.27 -8.82
CA TRP A 110 -3.72 7.25 -10.21
C TRP A 110 -4.41 5.93 -10.50
N LYS A 111 -5.57 5.98 -11.15
CA LYS A 111 -6.38 4.78 -11.44
C LYS A 111 -6.95 4.77 -12.83
N ASN A 112 -7.21 3.55 -13.31
CA ASN A 112 -8.19 3.27 -14.36
C ASN A 112 -8.97 2.01 -13.93
N ASP A 113 -9.75 1.41 -14.85
CA ASP A 113 -10.56 0.22 -14.53
C ASP A 113 -9.69 -1.03 -14.26
N ALA A 114 -8.44 -1.02 -14.69
CA ALA A 114 -7.55 -2.19 -14.63
C ALA A 114 -6.55 -2.14 -13.48
N ILE A 115 -5.95 -0.98 -13.21
CA ILE A 115 -4.86 -0.85 -12.24
C ILE A 115 -4.97 0.41 -11.39
N GLU A 116 -4.23 0.39 -10.29
CA GLU A 116 -3.96 1.55 -9.44
C GLU A 116 -2.45 1.74 -9.35
N ILE A 117 -1.99 2.97 -9.54
CA ILE A 117 -0.59 3.35 -9.35
C ILE A 117 -0.53 4.35 -8.21
N CYS A 118 0.24 4.02 -7.18
CA CYS A 118 0.52 4.91 -6.05
C CYS A 118 1.92 5.47 -6.19
N ILE A 119 2.06 6.80 -6.11
CA ILE A 119 3.35 7.49 -6.05
C ILE A 119 3.60 7.84 -4.59
N ASP A 120 4.61 7.22 -3.99
CA ASP A 120 4.92 7.38 -2.58
C ASP A 120 6.20 8.18 -2.38
N THR A 121 6.16 9.12 -1.42
CA THR A 121 7.32 9.93 -1.03
C THR A 121 7.50 9.79 0.48
N TRP A 122 8.67 9.28 0.89
CA TRP A 122 9.05 9.08 2.29
C TRP A 122 10.18 10.03 2.68
N PRO A 123 10.24 10.50 3.94
CA PRO A 123 11.36 11.28 4.42
C PRO A 123 12.69 10.55 4.21
N GLY A 124 13.65 11.23 3.60
CA GLY A 124 15.00 10.69 3.39
C GLY A 124 15.12 9.65 2.27
N LEU A 125 14.06 9.36 1.53
CA LEU A 125 14.07 8.41 0.42
C LEU A 125 13.67 9.10 -0.89
N LEU A 126 14.17 8.55 -2.01
CA LEU A 126 13.68 8.95 -3.32
C LEU A 126 12.26 8.40 -3.52
N PRO A 127 11.42 9.11 -4.28
CA PRO A 127 10.08 8.63 -4.57
C PRO A 127 10.09 7.26 -5.24
N TYR A 128 9.06 6.47 -4.98
CA TYR A 128 8.85 5.20 -5.65
C TYR A 128 7.38 5.02 -6.01
N ILE A 129 7.08 4.02 -6.84
CA ILE A 129 5.70 3.70 -7.21
C ILE A 129 5.39 2.24 -6.90
N GLU A 130 4.10 2.00 -6.64
CA GLU A 130 3.53 0.66 -6.55
C GLU A 130 2.44 0.55 -7.61
N ILE A 131 2.46 -0.54 -8.39
CA ILE A 131 1.44 -0.86 -9.38
C ILE A 131 0.68 -2.06 -8.88
N GLU A 132 -0.63 -1.89 -8.68
CA GLU A 132 -1.52 -2.93 -8.20
C GLU A 132 -2.63 -3.19 -9.22
N GLY A 133 -2.98 -4.45 -9.44
CA GLY A 133 -4.01 -4.85 -10.37
C GLY A 133 -4.77 -6.08 -9.89
N LYS A 134 -5.81 -6.45 -10.63
CA LYS A 134 -6.72 -7.54 -10.25
C LYS A 134 -6.08 -8.92 -10.41
N ASN A 135 -5.09 -9.04 -11.27
CA ASN A 135 -4.36 -10.29 -11.48
C ASN A 135 -2.94 -10.01 -11.99
N GLN A 136 -2.13 -11.04 -12.00
CA GLN A 136 -0.73 -10.98 -12.38
C GLN A 136 -0.52 -10.51 -13.81
N GLU A 137 -1.36 -10.96 -14.75
CA GLU A 137 -1.23 -10.61 -16.17
C GLU A 137 -1.44 -9.12 -16.41
N ILE A 138 -2.45 -8.55 -15.78
CA ILE A 138 -2.75 -7.11 -15.87
C ILE A 138 -1.58 -6.30 -15.34
N VAL A 139 -1.06 -6.64 -14.16
CA VAL A 139 0.09 -5.94 -13.57
C VAL A 139 1.30 -5.99 -14.51
N LYS A 140 1.64 -7.15 -15.03
CA LYS A 140 2.77 -7.33 -15.96
C LYS A 140 2.60 -6.50 -17.24
N LYS A 141 1.38 -6.45 -17.78
CA LYS A 141 1.07 -5.67 -18.97
C LYS A 141 1.39 -4.18 -18.77
N TYR A 142 1.00 -3.62 -17.64
CA TYR A 142 1.26 -2.21 -17.37
C TYR A 142 2.71 -1.93 -16.97
N VAL A 143 3.38 -2.90 -16.34
CA VAL A 143 4.81 -2.80 -16.05
C VAL A 143 5.62 -2.60 -17.35
N GLU A 144 5.28 -3.31 -18.40
CA GLU A 144 5.97 -3.19 -19.70
C GLU A 144 5.78 -1.81 -20.34
N LYS A 145 4.74 -1.07 -19.97
CA LYS A 145 4.46 0.28 -20.48
C LYS A 145 5.16 1.38 -19.68
N MET A 146 5.68 1.04 -18.51
CA MET A 146 6.42 1.98 -17.66
C MET A 146 7.91 2.04 -18.06
#